data_ac6b2521d0d7d3767e25df2fe3ff505f
#
_entry.id   ac6b2521d0d7d3767e25df2fe3ff505f
#
_cell.length_a   1.000
_cell.length_b   1.000
_cell.length_c   1.000
_cell.angle_alpha   90.00
_cell.angle_beta   90.00
_cell.angle_gamma   90.00
#
_symmetry.space_group_name_H-M   'P 1'
#
loop_
_entity.id
_entity.type
_entity.pdbx_description
1 polymer ?
#
loop_
_entity_poly.entity_id
_entity_poly.type
_entity_poly.pdbx_seq_one_letter_code
_entity_poly.pdbx_strand_id
1 'polypeptide(L)'
;QLCIRDSITIYMPMIPEATVAMLACARIGAVHSVVFGGFSPDALAGRIQDCESNMVITADEGLRGGRPVPLKANTDAALESCPDCNKVVVVRRTGGDIGWVDGRDVWYHEAMADASAECPPEEMNAEDPMFILYTSGSTGKPKGVLHTTGGYMVYASMTHQYVFDYKDGDVYWCTADVGWVTGHSYIVYGPLANGATTLMFEGVPNWPDSSRFWQVVDKHKVSIFYTCLLYTSDAAEILLV
;
A
#
# COMPACT_ATOMS: atom_id res chain seq x y z
N GLN A 1 -12.47 -8.05 -17.37
CA GLN A 1 -11.80 -6.88 -17.94
C GLN A 1 -12.11 -5.70 -17.03
N LEU A 2 -11.10 -5.04 -16.46
CA LEU A 2 -11.26 -3.82 -15.69
C LEU A 2 -11.46 -2.65 -16.65
N CYS A 3 -12.35 -1.75 -16.28
CA CYS A 3 -12.60 -0.52 -17.03
C CYS A 3 -11.95 0.69 -16.35
N ILE A 4 -11.74 1.76 -17.10
CA ILE A 4 -11.34 3.06 -16.56
C ILE A 4 -12.34 3.47 -15.49
N ARG A 5 -11.82 3.90 -14.32
CA ARG A 5 -12.58 4.27 -13.11
C ARG A 5 -13.22 3.12 -12.34
N ASP A 6 -12.97 1.86 -12.71
CA ASP A 6 -13.30 0.75 -11.81
C ASP A 6 -12.54 0.91 -10.50
N SER A 7 -13.19 0.59 -9.38
CA SER A 7 -12.56 0.67 -8.07
C SER A 7 -11.95 -0.67 -7.67
N ILE A 8 -10.71 -0.63 -7.17
CA ILE A 8 -9.94 -1.79 -6.73
C ILE A 8 -9.49 -1.58 -5.30
N THR A 9 -9.81 -2.49 -4.41
CA THR A 9 -9.29 -2.49 -3.04
C THR A 9 -7.95 -3.23 -2.97
N ILE A 10 -6.95 -2.61 -2.37
CA ILE A 10 -5.64 -3.21 -2.11
C ILE A 10 -5.49 -3.40 -0.60
N TYR A 11 -5.51 -4.66 -0.13
CA TYR A 11 -5.36 -5.04 1.26
C TYR A 11 -4.14 -5.93 1.41
N MET A 12 -2.97 -5.30 1.50
CA MET A 12 -1.67 -5.94 1.33
C MET A 12 -0.72 -5.59 2.48
N PRO A 13 0.27 -6.45 2.76
CA PRO A 13 1.39 -6.07 3.61
C PRO A 13 2.34 -5.13 2.84
N MET A 14 3.35 -4.60 3.53
CA MET A 14 4.36 -3.72 2.97
C MET A 14 5.39 -4.47 2.13
N ILE A 15 4.95 -5.01 0.98
CA ILE A 15 5.76 -5.75 0.02
C ILE A 15 5.72 -5.07 -1.36
N PRO A 16 6.70 -5.33 -2.23
CA PRO A 16 6.79 -4.67 -3.55
C PRO A 16 5.52 -4.82 -4.40
N GLU A 17 4.80 -5.94 -4.28
CA GLU A 17 3.57 -6.19 -5.01
C GLU A 17 2.45 -5.19 -4.66
N ALA A 18 2.46 -4.62 -3.45
CA ALA A 18 1.53 -3.54 -3.09
C ALA A 18 1.79 -2.28 -3.92
N THR A 19 3.07 -1.89 -4.08
CA THR A 19 3.47 -0.77 -4.95
C THR A 19 3.12 -1.05 -6.41
N VAL A 20 3.41 -2.27 -6.89
CA VAL A 20 3.09 -2.67 -8.27
C VAL A 20 1.58 -2.58 -8.50
N ALA A 21 0.75 -3.05 -7.56
CA ALA A 21 -0.70 -2.95 -7.66
C ALA A 21 -1.20 -1.50 -7.73
N MET A 22 -0.67 -0.60 -6.90
CA MET A 22 -1.00 0.83 -6.91
C MET A 22 -0.63 1.47 -8.26
N LEU A 23 0.59 1.23 -8.76
CA LEU A 23 1.05 1.76 -10.03
C LEU A 23 0.32 1.15 -11.24
N ALA A 24 -0.03 -0.13 -11.17
CA ALA A 24 -0.83 -0.78 -12.21
C ALA A 24 -2.23 -0.16 -12.31
N CYS A 25 -2.89 0.09 -11.19
CA CYS A 25 -4.17 0.81 -11.16
C CYS A 25 -4.04 2.20 -11.83
N ALA A 26 -3.04 2.99 -11.42
CA ALA A 26 -2.80 4.30 -12.01
C ALA A 26 -2.53 4.22 -13.51
N ARG A 27 -1.80 3.18 -13.97
CA ARG A 27 -1.46 2.99 -15.38
C ARG A 27 -2.66 2.70 -16.27
N ILE A 28 -3.66 1.97 -15.77
CA ILE A 28 -4.87 1.61 -16.52
C ILE A 28 -6.07 2.52 -16.24
N GLY A 29 -5.88 3.59 -15.49
CA GLY A 29 -6.94 4.53 -15.10
C GLY A 29 -7.97 3.95 -14.13
N ALA A 30 -7.63 2.89 -13.39
CA ALA A 30 -8.47 2.34 -12.33
C ALA A 30 -8.23 3.09 -11.02
N VAL A 31 -9.31 3.32 -10.25
CA VAL A 31 -9.23 3.99 -8.95
C VAL A 31 -8.89 2.96 -7.88
N HIS A 32 -7.80 3.15 -7.14
CA HIS A 32 -7.46 2.22 -6.07
C HIS A 32 -7.80 2.77 -4.69
N SER A 33 -8.13 1.87 -3.77
CA SER A 33 -8.31 2.14 -2.35
C SER A 33 -7.42 1.19 -1.55
N VAL A 34 -6.35 1.72 -0.96
CA VAL A 34 -5.46 0.93 -0.12
C VAL A 34 -5.98 0.89 1.30
N VAL A 35 -6.10 -0.31 1.83
CA VAL A 35 -6.56 -0.57 3.20
C VAL A 35 -5.39 -1.14 4.00
N PHE A 36 -5.14 -0.56 5.18
CA PHE A 36 -4.07 -1.01 6.06
C PHE A 36 -4.24 -2.48 6.46
N GLY A 37 -3.22 -3.29 6.24
CA GLY A 37 -3.25 -4.74 6.49
C GLY A 37 -3.55 -5.18 7.93
N GLY A 38 -3.51 -4.25 8.88
CA GLY A 38 -3.89 -4.49 10.29
C GLY A 38 -5.37 -4.22 10.61
N PHE A 39 -6.19 -3.83 9.65
CA PHE A 39 -7.61 -3.59 9.90
C PHE A 39 -8.42 -4.90 9.92
N SER A 40 -9.53 -4.87 10.68
CA SER A 40 -10.46 -6.00 10.79
C SER A 40 -11.25 -6.25 9.50
N PRO A 41 -11.85 -7.44 9.34
CA PRO A 41 -12.75 -7.74 8.23
C PRO A 41 -13.88 -6.73 8.06
N ASP A 42 -14.52 -6.28 9.15
CA ASP A 42 -15.60 -5.28 9.09
C ASP A 42 -15.10 -3.92 8.56
N ALA A 43 -13.90 -3.52 8.99
CA ALA A 43 -13.28 -2.28 8.52
C ALA A 43 -12.88 -2.35 7.04
N LEU A 44 -12.51 -3.53 6.55
CA LEU A 44 -12.24 -3.80 5.14
C LEU A 44 -13.56 -3.80 4.34
N ALA A 45 -14.57 -4.53 4.79
CA ALA A 45 -15.88 -4.62 4.15
C ALA A 45 -16.53 -3.24 3.94
N GLY A 46 -16.52 -2.40 5.00
CA GLY A 46 -17.10 -1.06 4.92
C GLY A 46 -16.42 -0.18 3.86
N ARG A 47 -15.11 -0.37 3.60
CA ARG A 47 -14.39 0.36 2.54
C ARG A 47 -14.66 -0.19 1.15
N ILE A 48 -14.74 -1.51 1.01
CA ILE A 48 -15.12 -2.17 -0.24
C ILE A 48 -16.50 -1.71 -0.69
N GLN A 49 -17.46 -1.65 0.23
CA GLN A 49 -18.83 -1.20 -0.04
C GLN A 49 -18.89 0.29 -0.40
N ASP A 50 -18.19 1.14 0.38
CA ASP A 50 -18.23 2.61 0.19
C ASP A 50 -17.57 3.06 -1.13
N CYS A 51 -16.50 2.37 -1.56
CA CYS A 51 -15.84 2.67 -2.84
C CYS A 51 -16.30 1.75 -3.99
N GLU A 52 -17.32 0.93 -3.77
CA GLU A 52 -17.91 0.03 -4.77
C GLU A 52 -16.87 -0.86 -5.48
N SER A 53 -15.89 -1.36 -4.71
CA SER A 53 -14.82 -2.19 -5.28
C SER A 53 -15.36 -3.54 -5.78
N ASN A 54 -15.04 -3.86 -7.02
CA ASN A 54 -15.38 -5.14 -7.63
C ASN A 54 -14.25 -6.17 -7.55
N MET A 55 -13.06 -5.76 -7.11
CA MET A 55 -11.87 -6.59 -6.96
C MET A 55 -11.08 -6.24 -5.69
N VAL A 56 -10.51 -7.27 -5.05
CA VAL A 56 -9.51 -7.12 -3.98
C VAL A 56 -8.19 -7.73 -4.42
N ILE A 57 -7.09 -7.01 -4.18
CA ILE A 57 -5.72 -7.54 -4.27
C ILE A 57 -5.21 -7.71 -2.84
N THR A 58 -4.84 -8.92 -2.47
CA THR A 58 -4.39 -9.27 -1.11
C THR A 58 -3.19 -10.22 -1.14
N ALA A 59 -2.72 -10.64 0.02
CA ALA A 59 -1.75 -11.72 0.17
C ALA A 59 -2.36 -12.87 0.99
N ASP A 60 -1.71 -14.04 0.92
CA ASP A 60 -2.06 -15.16 1.82
C ASP A 60 -2.01 -14.68 3.27
N GLU A 61 -0.86 -14.16 3.69
CA GLU A 61 -0.62 -13.59 5.00
C GLU A 61 0.37 -12.42 4.88
N GLY A 62 0.44 -11.57 5.90
CA GLY A 62 1.51 -10.60 6.12
C GLY A 62 2.29 -10.94 7.38
N LEU A 63 3.46 -10.31 7.58
CA LEU A 63 4.27 -10.48 8.78
C LEU A 63 4.32 -9.17 9.58
N ARG A 64 3.93 -9.24 10.86
CA ARG A 64 3.99 -8.07 11.74
C ARG A 64 4.50 -8.47 13.13
N GLY A 65 5.64 -7.91 13.54
CA GLY A 65 6.25 -8.22 14.83
C GLY A 65 6.51 -9.73 15.05
N GLY A 66 6.94 -10.45 14.00
CA GLY A 66 7.21 -11.88 14.05
C GLY A 66 5.96 -12.78 14.03
N ARG A 67 4.77 -12.20 13.81
CA ARG A 67 3.50 -12.95 13.77
C ARG A 67 2.86 -12.85 12.39
N PRO A 68 2.25 -13.92 11.87
CA PRO A 68 1.45 -13.85 10.66
C PRO A 68 0.15 -13.05 10.91
N VAL A 69 -0.24 -12.28 9.91
CA VAL A 69 -1.54 -11.59 9.83
C VAL A 69 -2.33 -12.26 8.71
N PRO A 70 -3.50 -12.86 8.99
CA PRO A 70 -4.23 -13.70 8.04
C PRO A 70 -5.03 -12.85 7.04
N LEU A 71 -4.34 -12.21 6.08
CA LEU A 71 -4.95 -11.24 5.17
C LEU A 71 -6.02 -11.86 4.27
N LYS A 72 -5.76 -13.06 3.72
CA LYS A 72 -6.74 -13.75 2.89
C LYS A 72 -7.99 -14.16 3.69
N ALA A 73 -7.83 -14.69 4.91
CA ALA A 73 -8.96 -15.03 5.76
C ALA A 73 -9.79 -13.80 6.15
N ASN A 74 -9.13 -12.67 6.44
CA ASN A 74 -9.81 -11.40 6.70
C ASN A 74 -10.57 -10.91 5.45
N THR A 75 -9.98 -11.08 4.26
CA THR A 75 -10.62 -10.75 2.98
C THR A 75 -11.86 -11.62 2.77
N ASP A 76 -11.77 -12.93 2.98
CA ASP A 76 -12.91 -13.82 2.83
C ASP A 76 -14.07 -13.44 3.75
N ALA A 77 -13.77 -13.18 5.03
CA ALA A 77 -14.78 -12.72 5.98
C ALA A 77 -15.42 -11.38 5.59
N ALA A 78 -14.62 -10.42 5.07
CA ALA A 78 -15.15 -9.14 4.59
C ALA A 78 -16.09 -9.32 3.40
N LEU A 79 -15.75 -10.22 2.49
CA LEU A 79 -16.52 -10.45 1.26
C LEU A 79 -17.85 -11.16 1.49
N GLU A 80 -18.11 -11.76 2.65
CA GLU A 80 -19.43 -12.26 3.01
C GLU A 80 -20.51 -11.17 2.94
N SER A 81 -20.15 -9.92 3.19
CA SER A 81 -21.04 -8.75 3.12
C SER A 81 -20.87 -7.89 1.86
N CYS A 82 -20.02 -8.30 0.91
CA CYS A 82 -19.70 -7.55 -0.30
C CYS A 82 -19.95 -8.38 -1.57
N PRO A 83 -21.21 -8.69 -1.92
CA PRO A 83 -21.54 -9.65 -2.99
C PRO A 83 -21.09 -9.17 -4.39
N ASP A 84 -20.93 -7.87 -4.61
CA ASP A 84 -20.50 -7.31 -5.88
C ASP A 84 -19.00 -7.43 -6.12
N CYS A 85 -18.21 -7.67 -5.07
CA CYS A 85 -16.78 -7.91 -5.14
C CYS A 85 -16.49 -9.39 -5.42
N ASN A 86 -16.32 -9.74 -6.68
CA ASN A 86 -16.29 -11.12 -7.16
C ASN A 86 -14.92 -11.59 -7.68
N LYS A 87 -13.87 -10.83 -7.46
CA LYS A 87 -12.48 -11.17 -7.84
C LYS A 87 -11.52 -10.89 -6.71
N VAL A 88 -10.64 -11.86 -6.43
CA VAL A 88 -9.57 -11.72 -5.44
C VAL A 88 -8.26 -12.20 -6.06
N VAL A 89 -7.29 -11.29 -6.15
CA VAL A 89 -5.93 -11.64 -6.57
C VAL A 89 -5.07 -11.81 -5.33
N VAL A 90 -4.44 -12.97 -5.18
CA VAL A 90 -3.72 -13.38 -3.97
C VAL A 90 -2.22 -13.50 -4.23
N VAL A 91 -1.42 -12.74 -3.52
CA VAL A 91 0.04 -12.87 -3.52
C VAL A 91 0.44 -13.95 -2.51
N ARG A 92 1.31 -14.87 -2.93
CA ARG A 92 1.90 -15.87 -2.04
C ARG A 92 3.10 -15.25 -1.32
N ARG A 93 2.88 -14.78 -0.08
CA ARG A 93 3.92 -14.11 0.72
C ARG A 93 4.60 -15.03 1.72
N THR A 94 3.84 -15.80 2.47
CA THR A 94 4.35 -16.72 3.50
C THR A 94 4.26 -18.18 3.07
N GLY A 95 3.34 -18.51 2.19
CA GLY A 95 3.01 -19.88 1.82
C GLY A 95 2.11 -20.57 2.85
N GLY A 96 1.44 -19.78 3.71
CA GLY A 96 0.48 -20.28 4.68
C GLY A 96 -0.71 -21.00 4.04
N ASP A 97 -1.36 -21.86 4.80
CA ASP A 97 -2.58 -22.53 4.37
C ASP A 97 -3.76 -21.55 4.41
N ILE A 98 -4.43 -21.37 3.28
CA ILE A 98 -5.51 -20.39 3.11
C ILE A 98 -6.75 -21.01 2.51
N GLY A 99 -7.93 -20.48 2.86
CA GLY A 99 -9.17 -20.78 2.15
C GLY A 99 -9.08 -20.33 0.67
N TRP A 100 -9.71 -21.11 -0.22
CA TRP A 100 -9.73 -20.81 -1.64
C TRP A 100 -11.15 -20.95 -2.20
N VAL A 101 -11.57 -19.99 -3.02
CA VAL A 101 -12.87 -19.99 -3.68
C VAL A 101 -12.66 -20.04 -5.18
N ASP A 102 -12.98 -21.18 -5.79
CA ASP A 102 -12.84 -21.40 -7.24
C ASP A 102 -13.68 -20.40 -8.03
N GLY A 103 -13.10 -19.87 -9.09
CA GLY A 103 -13.72 -18.87 -9.97
C GLY A 103 -13.69 -17.43 -9.44
N ARG A 104 -13.44 -17.22 -8.14
CA ARG A 104 -13.23 -15.89 -7.53
C ARG A 104 -11.75 -15.58 -7.35
N ASP A 105 -11.00 -16.52 -6.78
CA ASP A 105 -9.62 -16.35 -6.36
C ASP A 105 -8.65 -16.72 -7.48
N VAL A 106 -7.60 -15.92 -7.64
CA VAL A 106 -6.53 -16.15 -8.63
C VAL A 106 -5.19 -15.85 -7.96
N TRP A 107 -4.21 -16.74 -8.16
CA TRP A 107 -2.85 -16.45 -7.72
C TRP A 107 -2.22 -15.32 -8.56
N TYR A 108 -1.61 -14.35 -7.89
CA TYR A 108 -0.95 -13.22 -8.53
C TYR A 108 0.10 -13.68 -9.56
N HIS A 109 0.94 -14.64 -9.21
CA HIS A 109 2.01 -15.14 -10.09
C HIS A 109 1.46 -15.87 -11.32
N GLU A 110 0.32 -16.53 -11.22
CA GLU A 110 -0.35 -17.18 -12.37
C GLU A 110 -0.95 -16.12 -13.30
N ALA A 111 -1.67 -15.14 -12.73
CA ALA A 111 -2.21 -14.04 -13.51
C ALA A 111 -1.12 -13.23 -14.23
N MET A 112 0.05 -13.06 -13.60
CA MET A 112 1.19 -12.36 -14.19
C MET A 112 1.88 -13.18 -15.30
N ALA A 113 1.93 -14.51 -15.18
CA ALA A 113 2.55 -15.38 -16.20
C ALA A 113 1.81 -15.33 -17.52
N ASP A 114 0.48 -15.18 -17.49
CA ASP A 114 -0.38 -15.14 -18.67
C ASP A 114 -0.59 -13.71 -19.21
N ALA A 115 -0.10 -12.69 -18.50
CA ALA A 115 -0.31 -11.29 -18.88
C ALA A 115 0.65 -10.84 -19.98
N SER A 116 0.16 -9.97 -20.88
CA SER A 116 1.02 -9.28 -21.82
C SER A 116 1.95 -8.29 -21.11
N ALA A 117 3.22 -8.26 -21.54
CA ALA A 117 4.15 -7.22 -21.11
C ALA A 117 3.83 -5.83 -21.71
N GLU A 118 3.03 -5.79 -22.77
CA GLU A 118 2.58 -4.55 -23.39
C GLU A 118 1.29 -4.06 -22.73
N CYS A 119 1.40 -2.98 -21.98
CA CYS A 119 0.29 -2.28 -21.37
C CYS A 119 0.56 -0.76 -21.47
N PRO A 120 0.17 -0.10 -22.58
CA PRO A 120 0.34 1.34 -22.69
C PRO A 120 -0.44 2.06 -21.57
N PRO A 121 0.07 3.20 -21.06
CA PRO A 121 -0.65 3.95 -20.05
C PRO A 121 -1.92 4.53 -20.64
N GLU A 122 -2.99 4.55 -19.84
CA GLU A 122 -4.23 5.22 -20.19
C GLU A 122 -4.03 6.75 -20.11
N GLU A 123 -4.61 7.48 -21.06
CA GLU A 123 -4.60 8.95 -21.06
C GLU A 123 -5.58 9.47 -20.01
N MET A 124 -5.08 10.13 -18.97
CA MET A 124 -5.86 10.68 -17.87
C MET A 124 -5.80 12.20 -17.84
N ASN A 125 -6.93 12.85 -17.55
CA ASN A 125 -6.93 14.29 -17.24
C ASN A 125 -6.43 14.53 -15.82
N ALA A 126 -5.96 15.76 -15.56
CA ALA A 126 -5.46 16.13 -14.23
C ALA A 126 -6.51 15.95 -13.12
N GLU A 127 -7.78 16.12 -13.43
CA GLU A 127 -8.91 15.99 -12.49
C GLU A 127 -9.52 14.59 -12.43
N ASP A 128 -9.04 13.65 -13.24
CA ASP A 128 -9.51 12.27 -13.18
C ASP A 128 -9.13 11.62 -11.84
N PRO A 129 -10.04 10.83 -11.25
CA PRO A 129 -9.79 10.10 -10.01
C PRO A 129 -8.56 9.18 -10.11
N MET A 130 -7.74 9.15 -9.07
CA MET A 130 -6.57 8.28 -8.97
C MET A 130 -6.71 7.27 -7.84
N PHE A 131 -7.07 7.75 -6.65
CA PHE A 131 -7.27 6.87 -5.50
C PHE A 131 -8.23 7.47 -4.46
N ILE A 132 -8.78 6.58 -3.64
CA ILE A 132 -9.59 6.91 -2.48
C ILE A 132 -8.86 6.45 -1.22
N LEU A 133 -8.67 7.34 -0.26
CA LEU A 133 -8.06 7.02 1.01
C LEU A 133 -8.94 7.46 2.17
N TYR A 134 -9.08 6.59 3.16
CA TYR A 134 -10.02 6.80 4.27
C TYR A 134 -9.34 7.44 5.48
N THR A 135 -9.98 8.49 5.99
CA THR A 135 -9.62 9.11 7.27
C THR A 135 -10.52 8.59 8.39
N SER A 136 -10.07 8.73 9.65
CA SER A 136 -10.82 8.28 10.83
C SER A 136 -12.21 8.95 11.00
N GLY A 137 -12.44 10.07 10.33
CA GLY A 137 -13.70 10.82 10.40
C GLY A 137 -14.06 11.33 11.81
N SER A 138 -14.55 12.55 11.92
CA SER A 138 -14.99 13.15 13.20
C SER A 138 -16.27 12.52 13.78
N THR A 139 -17.00 11.74 12.98
CA THR A 139 -18.29 11.13 13.34
C THR A 139 -18.22 9.62 13.61
N GLY A 140 -17.01 9.07 13.69
CA GLY A 140 -16.78 7.63 13.93
C GLY A 140 -16.83 6.75 12.66
N LYS A 141 -17.47 7.19 11.57
CA LYS A 141 -17.39 6.49 10.29
C LYS A 141 -16.20 7.02 9.48
N PRO A 142 -15.35 6.13 8.91
CA PRO A 142 -14.31 6.54 7.98
C PRO A 142 -14.89 7.33 6.81
N LYS A 143 -14.18 8.38 6.37
CA LYS A 143 -14.56 9.18 5.21
C LYS A 143 -13.55 8.98 4.11
N GLY A 144 -14.00 8.55 2.93
CA GLY A 144 -13.19 8.44 1.74
C GLY A 144 -12.84 9.83 1.19
N VAL A 145 -11.54 10.09 1.02
CA VAL A 145 -11.05 11.30 0.35
C VAL A 145 -10.56 10.88 -1.03
N LEU A 146 -11.22 11.42 -2.05
CA LEU A 146 -10.84 11.21 -3.44
C LEU A 146 -9.67 12.14 -3.80
N HIS A 147 -8.60 11.54 -4.31
CA HIS A 147 -7.45 12.26 -4.84
C HIS A 147 -7.45 12.16 -6.37
N THR A 148 -7.22 13.30 -7.04
CA THR A 148 -7.12 13.39 -8.50
C THR A 148 -5.68 13.31 -8.97
N THR A 149 -5.48 12.94 -10.23
CA THR A 149 -4.17 12.54 -10.78
C THR A 149 -3.16 13.69 -10.80
N GLY A 150 -3.49 14.80 -11.45
CA GLY A 150 -2.50 15.83 -11.77
C GLY A 150 -1.99 16.61 -10.55
N GLY A 151 -2.89 17.23 -9.79
CA GLY A 151 -2.53 18.06 -8.64
C GLY A 151 -1.81 17.26 -7.55
N TYR A 152 -2.28 16.04 -7.29
CA TYR A 152 -1.63 15.16 -6.32
C TYR A 152 -0.21 14.77 -6.74
N MET A 153 0.00 14.35 -7.99
CA MET A 153 1.31 13.95 -8.49
C MET A 153 2.32 15.08 -8.47
N VAL A 154 1.90 16.29 -8.88
CA VAL A 154 2.77 17.50 -8.81
C VAL A 154 3.15 17.77 -7.34
N TYR A 155 2.19 17.76 -6.43
CA TYR A 155 2.45 17.99 -5.01
C TYR A 155 3.41 16.94 -4.43
N ALA A 156 3.13 15.66 -4.62
CA ALA A 156 3.94 14.58 -4.07
C ALA A 156 5.38 14.59 -4.62
N SER A 157 5.54 14.80 -5.93
CA SER A 157 6.86 14.86 -6.58
C SER A 157 7.65 16.07 -6.09
N MET A 158 7.08 17.27 -6.12
CA MET A 158 7.79 18.50 -5.73
C MET A 158 8.15 18.51 -4.25
N THR A 159 7.23 18.09 -3.37
CA THR A 159 7.52 18.05 -1.94
C THR A 159 8.56 16.99 -1.60
N HIS A 160 8.53 15.82 -2.26
CA HIS A 160 9.60 14.84 -2.10
C HIS A 160 10.97 15.43 -2.52
N GLN A 161 11.05 16.07 -3.67
CA GLN A 161 12.30 16.60 -4.17
C GLN A 161 12.85 17.73 -3.30
N TYR A 162 12.01 18.74 -2.97
CA TYR A 162 12.47 19.95 -2.32
C TYR A 162 12.49 19.88 -0.80
N VAL A 163 11.51 19.25 -0.16
CA VAL A 163 11.44 19.18 1.31
C VAL A 163 12.45 18.21 1.87
N PHE A 164 12.65 17.06 1.20
CA PHE A 164 13.65 16.07 1.60
C PHE A 164 15.03 16.32 0.99
N ASP A 165 15.17 17.35 0.15
CA ASP A 165 16.41 17.71 -0.54
C ASP A 165 17.06 16.52 -1.27
N TYR A 166 16.20 15.68 -1.89
CA TYR A 166 16.60 14.46 -2.57
C TYR A 166 17.61 14.75 -3.69
N LYS A 167 18.67 13.96 -3.73
CA LYS A 167 19.72 13.98 -4.78
C LYS A 167 19.84 12.61 -5.43
N ASP A 168 20.28 12.60 -6.68
CA ASP A 168 20.55 11.35 -7.39
C ASP A 168 21.54 10.48 -6.62
N GLY A 169 21.17 9.20 -6.44
CA GLY A 169 21.96 8.24 -5.69
C GLY A 169 21.58 8.12 -4.20
N ASP A 170 20.73 9.00 -3.69
CA ASP A 170 20.20 8.84 -2.34
C ASP A 170 19.32 7.59 -2.22
N VAL A 171 19.43 6.92 -1.06
CA VAL A 171 18.51 5.88 -0.64
C VAL A 171 17.53 6.50 0.36
N TYR A 172 16.30 6.66 -0.09
CA TYR A 172 15.23 7.27 0.70
C TYR A 172 14.40 6.21 1.41
N TRP A 173 14.11 6.42 2.67
CA TRP A 173 13.24 5.55 3.45
C TRP A 173 12.20 6.32 4.27
N CYS A 174 10.94 6.11 3.94
CA CYS A 174 9.80 6.52 4.76
C CYS A 174 9.24 5.31 5.49
N THR A 175 9.09 5.40 6.82
CA THR A 175 8.62 4.29 7.67
C THR A 175 7.10 4.20 7.80
N ALA A 176 6.35 5.01 7.06
CA ALA A 176 4.91 4.92 7.00
C ALA A 176 4.44 3.62 6.33
N ASP A 177 3.15 3.36 6.39
CA ASP A 177 2.49 2.27 5.67
C ASP A 177 1.72 2.84 4.47
N VAL A 178 1.67 2.10 3.36
CA VAL A 178 0.92 2.51 2.17
C VAL A 178 -0.58 2.63 2.39
N GLY A 179 -1.12 2.08 3.47
CA GLY A 179 -2.50 2.30 3.91
C GLY A 179 -2.79 3.73 4.40
N TRP A 180 -1.79 4.61 4.47
CA TRP A 180 -1.90 6.01 4.89
C TRP A 180 -1.43 6.95 3.78
N VAL A 181 -1.93 8.21 3.79
CA VAL A 181 -1.55 9.21 2.78
C VAL A 181 -0.04 9.47 2.75
N THR A 182 0.64 9.41 3.89
CA THR A 182 2.09 9.54 3.97
C THR A 182 2.80 8.43 3.19
N GLY A 183 2.31 7.19 3.30
CA GLY A 183 2.85 6.07 2.53
C GLY A 183 2.60 6.21 1.03
N HIS A 184 1.39 6.62 0.62
CA HIS A 184 1.11 6.92 -0.79
C HIS A 184 2.08 7.97 -1.33
N SER A 185 2.20 9.11 -0.64
CA SER A 185 2.96 10.25 -1.13
C SER A 185 4.48 10.04 -1.06
N TYR A 186 4.97 9.40 0.00
CA TYR A 186 6.40 9.39 0.32
C TYR A 186 7.03 7.99 0.44
N ILE A 187 6.32 6.94 0.03
CA ILE A 187 6.91 5.63 -0.28
C ILE A 187 6.78 5.35 -1.77
N VAL A 188 5.61 5.65 -2.36
CA VAL A 188 5.29 5.26 -3.74
C VAL A 188 5.41 6.46 -4.69
N TYR A 189 4.43 7.37 -4.69
CA TYR A 189 4.27 8.32 -5.78
C TYR A 189 5.35 9.38 -5.86
N GLY A 190 5.69 10.06 -4.78
CA GLY A 190 6.69 11.12 -4.76
C GLY A 190 8.09 10.62 -5.10
N PRO A 191 8.63 9.62 -4.37
CA PRO A 191 9.95 9.07 -4.66
C PRO A 191 10.07 8.50 -6.07
N LEU A 192 9.11 7.68 -6.50
CA LEU A 192 9.18 7.03 -7.81
C LEU A 192 9.00 8.00 -8.98
N ALA A 193 8.21 9.07 -8.81
CA ALA A 193 8.11 10.13 -9.80
C ALA A 193 9.43 10.90 -10.01
N ASN A 194 10.30 10.89 -9.00
CA ASN A 194 11.64 11.50 -9.05
C ASN A 194 12.75 10.48 -9.37
N GLY A 195 12.40 9.25 -9.72
CA GLY A 195 13.39 8.20 -10.02
C GLY A 195 14.21 7.76 -8.79
N ALA A 196 13.70 8.01 -7.57
CA ALA A 196 14.42 7.72 -6.35
C ALA A 196 14.47 6.22 -6.02
N THR A 197 15.57 5.79 -5.39
CA THR A 197 15.61 4.52 -4.70
C THR A 197 14.85 4.65 -3.39
N THR A 198 13.66 4.09 -3.32
CA THR A 198 12.83 4.08 -2.12
C THR A 198 12.87 2.71 -1.44
N LEU A 199 12.99 2.70 -0.11
CA LEU A 199 12.99 1.48 0.68
C LEU A 199 11.60 1.24 1.26
N MET A 200 11.06 0.05 1.04
CA MET A 200 9.82 -0.42 1.65
C MET A 200 10.15 -1.46 2.72
N PHE A 201 9.52 -1.36 3.88
CA PHE A 201 9.82 -2.19 5.03
C PHE A 201 8.56 -2.87 5.57
N GLU A 202 8.53 -4.21 5.51
CA GLU A 202 7.51 -5.00 6.17
C GLU A 202 7.97 -5.35 7.59
N GLY A 203 7.36 -4.74 8.60
CA GLY A 203 7.73 -4.98 9.98
C GLY A 203 7.26 -3.90 10.94
N VAL A 204 7.81 -3.94 12.15
CA VAL A 204 7.60 -2.94 13.20
C VAL A 204 8.94 -2.47 13.75
N PRO A 205 9.02 -1.25 14.31
CA PRO A 205 10.30 -0.63 14.70
C PRO A 205 11.02 -1.36 15.83
N ASN A 206 10.29 -2.06 16.70
CA ASN A 206 10.78 -2.67 17.93
C ASN A 206 10.86 -4.21 17.88
N TRP A 207 10.81 -4.82 16.68
CA TRP A 207 10.97 -6.26 16.55
C TRP A 207 12.09 -6.60 15.53
N PRO A 208 13.01 -7.52 15.87
CA PRO A 208 13.12 -8.30 17.12
C PRO A 208 13.54 -7.46 18.35
N ASP A 209 14.11 -6.28 18.14
CA ASP A 209 14.52 -5.34 19.18
C ASP A 209 14.47 -3.89 18.68
N SER A 210 14.65 -2.91 19.58
CA SER A 210 14.55 -1.48 19.29
C SER A 210 15.64 -0.93 18.34
N SER A 211 16.67 -1.70 18.04
CA SER A 211 17.71 -1.30 17.07
C SER A 211 17.31 -1.59 15.61
N ARG A 212 16.14 -2.21 15.38
CA ARG A 212 15.72 -2.72 14.07
C ARG A 212 15.82 -1.69 12.94
N PHE A 213 15.33 -0.48 13.17
CA PHE A 213 15.37 0.57 12.14
C PHE A 213 16.81 0.99 11.83
N TRP A 214 17.66 1.09 12.84
CA TRP A 214 19.07 1.45 12.66
C TRP A 214 19.84 0.38 11.91
N GLN A 215 19.54 -0.90 12.16
CA GLN A 215 20.09 -2.02 11.38
C GLN A 215 19.70 -1.93 9.90
N VAL A 216 18.47 -1.52 9.60
CA VAL A 216 18.00 -1.31 8.22
C VAL A 216 18.72 -0.13 7.58
N VAL A 217 18.81 1.01 8.29
CA VAL A 217 19.55 2.21 7.84
C VAL A 217 20.98 1.85 7.47
N ASP A 218 21.69 1.15 8.36
CA ASP A 218 23.08 0.78 8.10
C ASP A 218 23.23 -0.24 6.98
N LYS A 219 22.39 -1.27 6.96
CA LYS A 219 22.43 -2.33 5.95
C LYS A 219 22.21 -1.79 4.54
N HIS A 220 21.23 -0.90 4.38
CA HIS A 220 20.80 -0.38 3.07
C HIS A 220 21.39 1.00 2.74
N LYS A 221 22.26 1.53 3.63
CA LYS A 221 22.93 2.83 3.46
C LYS A 221 21.91 3.95 3.19
N VAL A 222 20.83 3.97 3.98
CA VAL A 222 19.79 4.98 3.89
C VAL A 222 20.39 6.37 4.16
N SER A 223 20.25 7.27 3.20
CA SER A 223 20.77 8.65 3.30
C SER A 223 19.68 9.64 3.74
N ILE A 224 18.42 9.36 3.42
CA ILE A 224 17.27 10.17 3.84
C ILE A 224 16.28 9.28 4.60
N PHE A 225 16.05 9.61 5.88
CA PHE A 225 15.20 8.84 6.78
C PHE A 225 14.02 9.68 7.25
N TYR A 226 12.81 9.31 6.82
CA TYR A 226 11.56 9.96 7.19
C TYR A 226 10.71 9.05 8.07
N THR A 227 10.52 9.42 9.33
CA THR A 227 9.83 8.59 10.31
C THR A 227 8.92 9.41 11.23
N CYS A 228 8.13 8.74 12.06
CA CYS A 228 7.29 9.38 13.05
C CYS A 228 8.10 9.74 14.31
N LEU A 229 7.84 10.91 14.88
CA LEU A 229 8.49 11.38 16.11
C LEU A 229 8.36 10.38 17.26
N LEU A 230 7.23 9.66 17.35
CA LEU A 230 7.01 8.65 18.40
C LEU A 230 8.06 7.53 18.37
N TYR A 231 8.51 7.13 17.16
CA TYR A 231 9.54 6.10 17.02
C TYR A 231 10.96 6.61 17.33
N THR A 232 11.18 7.92 17.21
CA THR A 232 12.47 8.54 17.52
C THR A 232 12.61 8.91 18.98
N SER A 233 11.51 9.18 19.72
CA SER A 233 11.55 9.43 21.15
C SER A 233 12.01 8.20 21.94
N ASP A 234 11.50 7.03 21.60
CA ASP A 234 11.95 5.76 22.21
C ASP A 234 13.43 5.46 21.92
N ALA A 235 13.91 5.85 20.72
CA ALA A 235 15.33 5.71 20.37
C ALA A 235 16.22 6.72 21.10
N ALA A 236 15.72 7.92 21.42
CA ALA A 236 16.48 8.91 22.20
C ALA A 236 16.64 8.50 23.67
N GLU A 237 15.67 7.78 24.25
CA GLU A 237 15.81 7.22 25.60
C GLU A 237 16.89 6.11 25.67
N ILE A 238 17.09 5.36 24.59
CA ILE A 238 18.13 4.33 24.51
C ILE A 238 19.53 4.92 24.35
N LEU A 239 19.66 6.12 23.77
CA LEU A 239 20.95 6.79 23.59
C LEU A 239 21.38 7.60 24.83
N LEU A 240 20.53 7.71 25.85
CA LEU A 240 20.82 8.40 27.13
C LEU A 240 21.19 7.42 28.24
N VAL A 241 21.34 6.14 27.95
CA VAL A 241 21.87 5.08 28.81
C VAL A 241 23.22 4.63 28.28
#